data_7f10c4b50de42ab087d56c4b1a4a5b64
#
_entry.id   7f10c4b50de42ab087d56c4b1a4a5b64
#
_cell.length_a   1.000
_cell.length_b   1.000
_cell.length_c   1.000
_cell.angle_alpha   90.00
_cell.angle_beta   90.00
_cell.angle_gamma   90.00
#
_symmetry.space_group_name_H-M   'P 1'
#
loop_
_entity.id
_entity.type
_entity.pdbx_description
1 polymer ?
#
loop_
_entity_poly.entity_id
_entity_poly.type
_entity_poly.pdbx_seq_one_letter_code
_entity_poly.pdbx_strand_id
1 'polypeptide(L)'
;MFSAAEASPRQTRMSDLTKIEQLAAPCSGELPAETSAILRIFGENTLWLWLDLGALRLGTMLAGLFLIRYFGPANFGIYSMALAVGWVANAFIDLGLTRYSARAVAATPREVHPILALSLFTTIASAIPTIVVLVIAFETGHAQMACLAAGFLLCNLEGTSSLCSSILTADLRSRAILPGSILGAFGLIGLTFLAISLRLSVLGLLIGLCFKSLLVLCLRLWQLRSHWPSSRDWRWSQFKRVARKARPFFANSLTQVGYGKVAILCLGFAATKVAVGWFAAAYTISDVIPQWSYALSGALLPLWTRLFEAGRCEEMLKLRQRLLDAILFATIPIWITLAVFAPQVSNLLGPQYIPGAPVLRIVALRCVLSVLDGFLGHGFLVAVNRVGERQKALARSLVVLAVLSLAFGARWGAVGVGFALVISDLSLILQYLWITARIGLRVEWPSMAPSLIAAGFMAACALGVSGDINFILRAFAAVAVYIAVLLVLSRERLLGLGQTLRECIAP
;
A
#
# COMPACT_ATOMS: atom_id res chain seq x y z
N MET A 1 -12.23 54.67 -23.24
CA MET A 1 -13.62 54.20 -23.12
C MET A 1 -13.58 52.68 -23.02
N PHE A 2 -13.49 52.19 -21.81
CA PHE A 2 -13.55 50.78 -21.46
C PHE A 2 -14.87 50.53 -20.73
N SER A 3 -15.72 49.68 -21.27
CA SER A 3 -16.85 49.12 -20.54
C SER A 3 -16.66 47.61 -20.54
N ALA A 4 -16.15 47.09 -19.44
CA ALA A 4 -16.19 45.66 -19.13
C ALA A 4 -17.44 45.40 -18.29
N ALA A 5 -18.38 44.66 -18.82
CA ALA A 5 -19.54 44.16 -18.10
C ALA A 5 -19.10 43.06 -17.16
N GLU A 6 -19.03 43.32 -15.86
CA GLU A 6 -18.89 42.31 -14.81
C GLU A 6 -20.16 41.45 -14.75
N ALA A 7 -20.10 40.23 -15.21
CA ALA A 7 -21.13 39.22 -14.98
C ALA A 7 -21.12 38.85 -13.49
N SER A 8 -22.23 39.06 -12.81
CA SER A 8 -22.42 38.77 -11.39
C SER A 8 -22.17 37.30 -11.05
N PRO A 9 -21.42 36.99 -9.95
CA PRO A 9 -21.14 35.60 -9.54
C PRO A 9 -22.37 34.75 -9.20
N ARG A 10 -23.56 35.36 -9.12
CA ARG A 10 -24.84 34.63 -8.92
C ARG A 10 -25.41 34.01 -10.18
N GLN A 11 -25.17 34.61 -11.35
CA GLN A 11 -25.68 34.05 -12.63
C GLN A 11 -24.91 32.84 -13.12
N THR A 12 -23.59 32.80 -12.90
CA THR A 12 -22.76 31.62 -13.20
C THR A 12 -23.14 30.42 -12.33
N ARG A 13 -23.51 30.63 -11.07
CA ARG A 13 -23.94 29.57 -10.14
C ARG A 13 -25.31 28.96 -10.51
N MET A 14 -26.21 29.76 -11.10
CA MET A 14 -27.53 29.28 -11.49
C MET A 14 -27.51 28.49 -12.82
N SER A 15 -26.64 28.83 -13.75
CA SER A 15 -26.46 28.06 -15.00
C SER A 15 -25.77 26.72 -14.78
N ASP A 16 -24.91 26.62 -13.77
CA ASP A 16 -24.25 25.36 -13.38
C ASP A 16 -25.21 24.44 -12.60
N LEU A 17 -26.13 25.01 -11.80
CA LEU A 17 -27.15 24.23 -11.09
C LEU A 17 -28.19 23.63 -12.06
N THR A 18 -28.61 24.35 -13.08
CA THR A 18 -29.52 23.80 -14.11
C THR A 18 -28.88 22.72 -14.97
N LYS A 19 -27.58 22.78 -15.22
CA LYS A 19 -26.83 21.66 -15.85
C LYS A 19 -26.71 20.45 -14.93
N ILE A 20 -26.57 20.64 -13.62
CA ILE A 20 -26.52 19.55 -12.65
C ILE A 20 -27.90 18.91 -12.46
N GLU A 21 -29.00 19.68 -12.49
CA GLU A 21 -30.37 19.14 -12.46
C GLU A 21 -30.72 18.33 -13.72
N GLN A 22 -30.20 18.69 -14.89
CA GLN A 22 -30.37 17.90 -16.11
C GLN A 22 -29.58 16.57 -16.10
N LEU A 23 -28.50 16.48 -15.31
CA LEU A 23 -27.74 15.25 -15.09
C LEU A 23 -28.32 14.38 -13.95
N ALA A 24 -29.23 14.95 -13.12
CA ALA A 24 -29.86 14.29 -11.99
C ALA A 24 -31.26 13.74 -12.29
N ALA A 25 -31.73 13.77 -13.52
CA ALA A 25 -32.96 13.10 -13.91
C ALA A 25 -32.83 11.59 -13.68
N PRO A 26 -33.83 10.91 -13.05
CA PRO A 26 -33.76 9.47 -12.81
C PRO A 26 -33.66 8.76 -14.17
N CYS A 27 -32.56 8.05 -14.40
CA CYS A 27 -32.34 7.22 -15.56
C CYS A 27 -33.28 6.01 -15.52
N SER A 28 -34.53 6.20 -15.88
CA SER A 28 -35.45 5.15 -16.30
C SER A 28 -35.43 5.06 -17.83
N GLY A 29 -34.31 4.70 -18.37
CA GLY A 29 -34.09 4.51 -19.79
C GLY A 29 -32.76 3.83 -20.02
N GLU A 30 -32.66 2.97 -21.00
CA GLU A 30 -31.41 2.33 -21.43
C GLU A 30 -30.31 3.38 -21.55
N LEU A 31 -29.19 3.17 -20.87
CA LEU A 31 -28.02 4.03 -20.97
C LEU A 31 -27.64 4.20 -22.45
N PRO A 32 -27.33 5.42 -22.92
CA PRO A 32 -26.88 5.62 -24.31
C PRO A 32 -25.76 4.63 -24.63
N ALA A 33 -25.76 4.05 -25.81
CA ALA A 33 -24.79 3.01 -26.21
C ALA A 33 -23.33 3.42 -25.98
N GLU A 34 -23.02 4.71 -26.10
CA GLU A 34 -21.70 5.27 -25.74
C GLU A 34 -21.39 5.15 -24.24
N THR A 35 -22.35 5.39 -23.36
CA THR A 35 -22.16 5.29 -21.89
C THR A 35 -21.97 3.84 -21.46
N SER A 36 -22.70 2.90 -22.06
CA SER A 36 -22.54 1.46 -21.81
C SER A 36 -21.18 0.94 -22.28
N ALA A 37 -20.69 1.42 -23.43
CA ALA A 37 -19.36 1.08 -23.94
C ALA A 37 -18.23 1.62 -23.03
N ILE A 38 -18.37 2.85 -22.54
CA ILE A 38 -17.39 3.44 -21.58
C ILE A 38 -17.40 2.67 -20.28
N LEU A 39 -18.55 2.31 -19.73
CA LEU A 39 -18.66 1.52 -18.50
C LEU A 39 -18.04 0.12 -18.66
N ARG A 40 -18.23 -0.50 -19.82
CA ARG A 40 -17.61 -1.81 -20.14
C ARG A 40 -16.09 -1.72 -20.18
N ILE A 41 -15.53 -0.73 -20.91
CA ILE A 41 -14.09 -0.49 -20.99
C ILE A 41 -13.53 -0.23 -19.59
N PHE A 42 -14.22 0.56 -18.77
CA PHE A 42 -13.81 0.85 -17.41
C PHE A 42 -13.84 -0.41 -16.52
N GLY A 43 -14.89 -1.22 -16.63
CA GLY A 43 -15.02 -2.49 -15.91
C GLY A 43 -13.92 -3.50 -16.29
N GLU A 44 -13.65 -3.67 -17.57
CA GLU A 44 -12.57 -4.53 -18.07
C GLU A 44 -11.18 -4.05 -17.57
N ASN A 45 -10.90 -2.75 -17.66
CA ASN A 45 -9.63 -2.21 -17.13
C ASN A 45 -9.49 -2.39 -15.62
N THR A 46 -10.57 -2.25 -14.87
CA THR A 46 -10.57 -2.47 -13.42
C THR A 46 -10.27 -3.93 -13.08
N LEU A 47 -10.87 -4.89 -13.80
CA LEU A 47 -10.59 -6.32 -13.62
C LEU A 47 -9.11 -6.64 -13.87
N TRP A 48 -8.53 -6.12 -14.95
CA TRP A 48 -7.13 -6.33 -15.26
C TRP A 48 -6.20 -5.75 -14.19
N LEU A 49 -6.54 -4.59 -13.63
CA LEU A 49 -5.83 -4.00 -12.50
C LEU A 49 -5.87 -4.87 -11.24
N TRP A 50 -7.03 -5.49 -10.95
CA TRP A 50 -7.17 -6.40 -9.81
C TRP A 50 -6.34 -7.68 -9.99
N LEU A 51 -6.33 -8.24 -11.20
CA LEU A 51 -5.50 -9.40 -11.52
C LEU A 51 -4.01 -9.06 -11.41
N ASP A 52 -3.61 -7.88 -11.87
CA ASP A 52 -2.25 -7.37 -11.76
C ASP A 52 -1.80 -7.25 -10.30
N LEU A 53 -2.59 -6.55 -9.47
CA LEU A 53 -2.32 -6.38 -8.05
C LEU A 53 -2.30 -7.74 -7.31
N GLY A 54 -3.24 -8.63 -7.62
CA GLY A 54 -3.31 -9.96 -7.03
C GLY A 54 -2.07 -10.81 -7.33
N ALA A 55 -1.69 -10.89 -8.60
CA ALA A 55 -0.51 -11.65 -9.02
C ALA A 55 0.78 -11.13 -8.36
N LEU A 56 0.98 -9.81 -8.36
CA LEU A 56 2.15 -9.18 -7.77
C LEU A 56 2.20 -9.41 -6.25
N ARG A 57 1.06 -9.27 -5.55
CA ARG A 57 0.99 -9.41 -4.09
C ARG A 57 1.19 -10.85 -3.62
N LEU A 58 0.56 -11.81 -4.29
CA LEU A 58 0.76 -13.23 -3.99
C LEU A 58 2.22 -13.63 -4.24
N GLY A 59 2.82 -13.18 -5.35
CA GLY A 59 4.21 -13.43 -5.66
C GLY A 59 5.17 -12.88 -4.61
N THR A 60 4.97 -11.62 -4.20
CA THR A 60 5.83 -10.98 -3.18
C THR A 60 5.65 -11.60 -1.79
N MET A 61 4.43 -12.00 -1.41
CA MET A 61 4.15 -12.68 -0.15
C MET A 61 4.85 -14.04 -0.08
N LEU A 62 4.65 -14.88 -1.08
CA LEU A 62 5.25 -16.22 -1.12
C LEU A 62 6.78 -16.15 -1.13
N ALA A 63 7.35 -15.35 -2.03
CA ALA A 63 8.79 -15.15 -2.07
C ALA A 63 9.33 -14.60 -0.75
N GLY A 64 8.64 -13.64 -0.13
CA GLY A 64 9.03 -13.07 1.16
C GLY A 64 9.12 -14.12 2.27
N LEU A 65 8.12 -15.00 2.41
CA LEU A 65 8.14 -16.07 3.41
C LEU A 65 9.30 -17.06 3.20
N PHE A 66 9.57 -17.46 1.95
CA PHE A 66 10.70 -18.34 1.63
C PHE A 66 12.04 -17.66 1.90
N LEU A 67 12.19 -16.37 1.56
CA LEU A 67 13.42 -15.61 1.81
C LEU A 67 13.68 -15.40 3.31
N ILE A 68 12.65 -15.12 4.11
CA ILE A 68 12.76 -15.02 5.57
C ILE A 68 13.35 -16.31 6.12
N ARG A 69 12.80 -17.46 5.74
CA ARG A 69 13.25 -18.77 6.21
C ARG A 69 14.67 -19.11 5.74
N TYR A 70 14.99 -18.82 4.48
CA TYR A 70 16.27 -19.14 3.87
C TYR A 70 17.42 -18.32 4.44
N PHE A 71 17.28 -17.02 4.50
CA PHE A 71 18.36 -16.13 4.93
C PHE A 71 18.57 -16.08 6.45
N GLY A 72 17.55 -16.39 7.21
CA GLY A 72 17.55 -16.14 8.65
C GLY A 72 17.55 -14.63 8.99
N PRO A 73 17.47 -14.28 10.29
CA PRO A 73 17.20 -12.89 10.69
C PRO A 73 18.33 -11.93 10.32
N ALA A 74 19.61 -12.32 10.42
CA ALA A 74 20.72 -11.41 10.14
C ALA A 74 20.77 -10.99 8.65
N ASN A 75 20.73 -11.97 7.75
CA ASN A 75 20.78 -11.70 6.30
C ASN A 75 19.49 -11.08 5.78
N PHE A 76 18.33 -11.50 6.30
CA PHE A 76 17.05 -10.88 5.98
C PHE A 76 16.98 -9.43 6.48
N GLY A 77 17.64 -9.12 7.59
CA GLY A 77 17.83 -7.76 8.08
C GLY A 77 18.63 -6.89 7.09
N ILE A 78 19.75 -7.42 6.56
CA ILE A 78 20.56 -6.72 5.54
C ILE A 78 19.73 -6.49 4.26
N TYR A 79 19.03 -7.53 3.79
CA TYR A 79 18.14 -7.43 2.62
C TYR A 79 17.07 -6.35 2.80
N SER A 80 16.37 -6.38 3.94
CA SER A 80 15.29 -5.43 4.24
C SER A 80 15.79 -4.00 4.39
N MET A 81 16.99 -3.82 4.97
CA MET A 81 17.64 -2.52 5.10
C MET A 81 18.04 -1.98 3.73
N ALA A 82 18.62 -2.82 2.85
CA ALA A 82 18.97 -2.45 1.49
C ALA A 82 17.76 -1.96 0.69
N LEU A 83 16.63 -2.66 0.79
CA LEU A 83 15.38 -2.23 0.17
C LEU A 83 14.81 -0.94 0.80
N ALA A 84 14.91 -0.79 2.13
CA ALA A 84 14.39 0.40 2.80
C ALA A 84 15.15 1.66 2.39
N VAL A 85 16.50 1.60 2.37
CA VAL A 85 17.36 2.67 1.84
C VAL A 85 17.03 2.93 0.37
N GLY A 86 16.94 1.87 -0.43
CA GLY A 86 16.65 1.97 -1.86
C GLY A 86 15.32 2.68 -2.17
N TRP A 87 14.24 2.30 -1.49
CA TRP A 87 12.93 2.93 -1.71
C TRP A 87 12.88 4.38 -1.26
N VAL A 88 13.50 4.73 -0.12
CA VAL A 88 13.55 6.13 0.33
C VAL A 88 14.39 6.97 -0.62
N ALA A 89 15.54 6.49 -1.05
CA ALA A 89 16.37 7.18 -2.03
C ALA A 89 15.67 7.32 -3.38
N ASN A 90 14.98 6.25 -3.84
CA ASN A 90 14.18 6.31 -5.07
C ASN A 90 13.05 7.36 -5.00
N ALA A 91 12.44 7.58 -3.84
CA ALA A 91 11.42 8.63 -3.70
C ALA A 91 11.96 10.03 -4.02
N PHE A 92 13.24 10.30 -3.72
CA PHE A 92 13.90 11.55 -4.11
C PHE A 92 14.21 11.62 -5.61
N ILE A 93 14.49 10.48 -6.25
CA ILE A 93 14.78 10.40 -7.71
C ILE A 93 13.48 10.50 -8.52
N ASP A 94 12.40 9.85 -8.06
CA ASP A 94 11.08 9.90 -8.69
C ASP A 94 10.47 11.31 -8.69
N LEU A 95 10.87 12.19 -7.77
CA LEU A 95 10.37 13.58 -7.66
C LEU A 95 8.81 13.66 -7.65
N GLY A 96 8.12 12.57 -7.35
CA GLY A 96 6.66 12.48 -7.41
C GLY A 96 6.11 12.28 -8.84
N LEU A 97 6.96 11.94 -9.80
CA LEU A 97 6.60 11.75 -11.21
C LEU A 97 5.57 10.64 -11.39
N THR A 98 5.72 9.53 -10.66
CA THR A 98 4.79 8.39 -10.73
C THR A 98 3.34 8.81 -10.41
N ARG A 99 3.14 9.68 -9.42
CA ARG A 99 1.79 10.18 -9.06
C ARG A 99 1.32 11.31 -9.97
N TYR A 100 2.25 12.17 -10.40
CA TYR A 100 1.97 13.22 -11.34
C TYR A 100 1.55 12.65 -12.69
N SER A 101 2.20 11.60 -13.19
CA SER A 101 1.91 10.97 -14.48
C SER A 101 0.47 10.46 -14.57
N ALA A 102 -0.05 9.82 -13.52
CA ALA A 102 -1.42 9.31 -13.49
C ALA A 102 -2.45 10.41 -13.79
N ARG A 103 -2.25 11.62 -13.22
CA ARG A 103 -3.12 12.76 -13.43
C ARG A 103 -2.86 13.49 -14.74
N ALA A 104 -1.58 13.70 -15.06
CA ALA A 104 -1.16 14.52 -16.20
C ALA A 104 -1.49 13.84 -17.53
N VAL A 105 -1.29 12.54 -17.63
CA VAL A 105 -1.56 11.75 -18.85
C VAL A 105 -3.06 11.65 -19.11
N ALA A 106 -3.85 11.41 -18.07
CA ALA A 106 -5.33 11.39 -18.20
C ALA A 106 -5.90 12.73 -18.68
N ALA A 107 -5.29 13.87 -18.28
CA ALA A 107 -5.71 15.19 -18.71
C ALA A 107 -5.14 15.61 -20.08
N THR A 108 -3.89 15.22 -20.37
CA THR A 108 -3.16 15.65 -21.56
C THR A 108 -2.19 14.55 -22.01
N PRO A 109 -2.54 13.68 -22.96
CA PRO A 109 -1.69 12.57 -23.39
C PRO A 109 -0.28 12.97 -23.86
N ARG A 110 -0.11 14.19 -24.39
CA ARG A 110 1.22 14.71 -24.82
C ARG A 110 2.22 14.91 -23.69
N GLU A 111 1.78 15.01 -22.43
CA GLU A 111 2.68 15.13 -21.28
C GLU A 111 3.43 13.81 -20.99
N VAL A 112 3.06 12.68 -21.59
CA VAL A 112 3.77 11.40 -21.46
C VAL A 112 5.23 11.51 -21.86
N HIS A 113 5.52 12.12 -23.02
CA HIS A 113 6.86 12.19 -23.58
C HIS A 113 7.89 12.86 -22.63
N PRO A 114 7.67 14.11 -22.15
CA PRO A 114 8.64 14.75 -21.27
C PRO A 114 8.69 14.14 -19.85
N ILE A 115 7.60 13.52 -19.36
CA ILE A 115 7.59 12.78 -18.09
C ILE A 115 8.50 11.56 -18.22
N LEU A 116 8.35 10.77 -19.28
CA LEU A 116 9.16 9.58 -19.54
C LEU A 116 10.63 9.94 -19.74
N ALA A 117 10.91 11.01 -20.49
CA ALA A 117 12.27 11.52 -20.69
C ALA A 117 12.96 11.88 -19.37
N LEU A 118 12.27 12.63 -18.49
CA LEU A 118 12.83 13.02 -17.19
C LEU A 118 13.04 11.79 -16.29
N SER A 119 12.09 10.85 -16.24
CA SER A 119 12.25 9.63 -15.45
C SER A 119 13.42 8.78 -15.92
N LEU A 120 13.57 8.56 -17.23
CA LEU A 120 14.70 7.82 -17.78
C LEU A 120 16.03 8.54 -17.48
N PHE A 121 16.06 9.87 -17.63
CA PHE A 121 17.26 10.66 -17.30
C PHE A 121 17.66 10.48 -15.83
N THR A 122 16.72 10.66 -14.88
CA THR A 122 17.02 10.53 -13.45
C THR A 122 17.40 9.09 -13.08
N THR A 123 16.78 8.08 -13.70
CA THR A 123 17.13 6.67 -13.51
C THR A 123 18.54 6.36 -13.96
N ILE A 124 18.93 6.79 -15.18
CA ILE A 124 20.26 6.55 -15.71
C ILE A 124 21.31 7.35 -14.92
N ALA A 125 21.04 8.62 -14.63
CA ALA A 125 21.93 9.50 -13.89
C ALA A 125 22.24 8.99 -12.47
N SER A 126 21.29 8.29 -11.84
CA SER A 126 21.49 7.68 -10.52
C SER A 126 22.03 6.25 -10.59
N ALA A 127 21.71 5.48 -11.64
CA ALA A 127 22.19 4.11 -11.80
C ALA A 127 23.70 4.05 -12.06
N ILE A 128 24.26 4.96 -12.88
CA ILE A 128 25.70 4.97 -13.20
C ILE A 128 26.58 5.08 -11.95
N PRO A 129 26.45 6.12 -11.08
CA PRO A 129 27.27 6.20 -9.87
C PRO A 129 26.99 5.05 -8.91
N THR A 130 25.76 4.52 -8.88
CA THR A 130 25.42 3.38 -8.02
C THR A 130 26.13 2.10 -8.46
N ILE A 131 26.24 1.86 -9.77
CA ILE A 131 26.98 0.71 -10.31
C ILE A 131 28.48 0.87 -9.97
N VAL A 132 29.05 2.07 -10.08
CA VAL A 132 30.43 2.31 -9.68
C VAL A 132 30.63 2.01 -8.19
N VAL A 133 29.76 2.50 -7.32
CA VAL A 133 29.81 2.20 -5.87
C VAL A 133 29.67 0.70 -5.62
N LEU A 134 28.77 0.01 -6.33
CA LEU A 134 28.58 -1.43 -6.22
C LEU A 134 29.86 -2.21 -6.58
N VAL A 135 30.51 -1.85 -7.69
CA VAL A 135 31.76 -2.50 -8.12
C VAL A 135 32.87 -2.24 -7.12
N ILE A 136 33.09 -0.98 -6.70
CA ILE A 136 34.11 -0.62 -5.72
C ILE A 136 33.86 -1.36 -4.39
N ALA A 137 32.62 -1.39 -3.89
CA ALA A 137 32.26 -2.07 -2.66
C ALA A 137 32.47 -3.60 -2.75
N PHE A 138 32.24 -4.18 -3.92
CA PHE A 138 32.50 -5.59 -4.20
C PHE A 138 34.01 -5.89 -4.18
N GLU A 139 34.82 -5.14 -4.92
CA GLU A 139 36.26 -5.31 -4.98
C GLU A 139 36.96 -5.06 -3.64
N THR A 140 36.46 -4.10 -2.86
CA THR A 140 37.03 -3.77 -1.53
C THR A 140 36.51 -4.70 -0.43
N GLY A 141 35.64 -5.67 -0.72
CA GLY A 141 35.08 -6.60 0.26
C GLY A 141 34.04 -6.01 1.20
N HIS A 142 33.52 -4.81 0.94
CA HIS A 142 32.51 -4.15 1.74
C HIS A 142 31.10 -4.66 1.41
N ALA A 143 30.81 -5.93 1.72
CA ALA A 143 29.59 -6.64 1.34
C ALA A 143 28.27 -5.91 1.71
N GLN A 144 28.24 -5.16 2.82
CA GLN A 144 27.05 -4.39 3.20
C GLN A 144 26.79 -3.21 2.29
N MET A 145 27.84 -2.44 1.94
CA MET A 145 27.75 -1.33 0.99
C MET A 145 27.33 -1.84 -0.39
N ALA A 146 27.87 -2.98 -0.82
CA ALA A 146 27.44 -3.63 -2.06
C ALA A 146 25.94 -4.01 -2.02
N CYS A 147 25.44 -4.56 -0.91
CA CYS A 147 24.01 -4.86 -0.77
C CYS A 147 23.15 -3.59 -0.79
N LEU A 148 23.58 -2.50 -0.14
CA LEU A 148 22.86 -1.22 -0.16
C LEU A 148 22.81 -0.63 -1.56
N ALA A 149 23.93 -0.63 -2.30
CA ALA A 149 24.00 -0.16 -3.68
C ALA A 149 23.11 -1.01 -4.62
N ALA A 150 23.18 -2.35 -4.49
CA ALA A 150 22.32 -3.24 -5.28
C ALA A 150 20.83 -3.05 -4.95
N GLY A 151 20.47 -2.89 -3.66
CA GLY A 151 19.11 -2.58 -3.24
C GLY A 151 18.58 -1.24 -3.77
N PHE A 152 19.45 -0.22 -3.81
CA PHE A 152 19.10 1.06 -4.40
C PHE A 152 18.90 0.95 -5.93
N LEU A 153 19.79 0.26 -6.65
CA LEU A 153 19.64 0.03 -8.08
C LEU A 153 18.34 -0.72 -8.40
N LEU A 154 18.03 -1.76 -7.61
CA LEU A 154 16.78 -2.50 -7.72
C LEU A 154 15.56 -1.58 -7.58
N CYS A 155 15.49 -0.78 -6.50
CA CYS A 155 14.37 0.10 -6.24
C CYS A 155 14.24 1.21 -7.29
N ASN A 156 15.35 1.68 -7.84
CA ASN A 156 15.37 2.66 -8.93
C ASN A 156 14.75 2.09 -10.22
N LEU A 157 15.12 0.87 -10.61
CA LEU A 157 14.53 0.17 -11.77
C LEU A 157 13.04 -0.11 -11.56
N GLU A 158 12.66 -0.57 -10.36
CA GLU A 158 11.25 -0.83 -10.01
C GLU A 158 10.42 0.46 -9.96
N GLY A 159 10.98 1.57 -9.48
CA GLY A 159 10.34 2.88 -9.46
C GLY A 159 10.00 3.37 -10.87
N THR A 160 10.97 3.32 -11.79
CA THR A 160 10.75 3.69 -13.20
C THR A 160 9.74 2.75 -13.88
N SER A 161 9.82 1.45 -13.58
CA SER A 161 8.84 0.47 -14.04
C SER A 161 7.42 0.78 -13.52
N SER A 162 7.29 1.23 -12.26
CA SER A 162 6.03 1.67 -11.66
C SER A 162 5.47 2.93 -12.35
N LEU A 163 6.33 3.89 -12.72
CA LEU A 163 5.93 5.06 -13.50
C LEU A 163 5.38 4.64 -14.87
N CYS A 164 6.05 3.72 -15.58
CA CYS A 164 5.55 3.20 -16.85
C CYS A 164 4.16 2.55 -16.69
N SER A 165 3.94 1.79 -15.60
CA SER A 165 2.61 1.22 -15.30
C SER A 165 1.57 2.30 -15.02
N SER A 166 1.93 3.36 -14.31
CA SER A 166 1.05 4.49 -14.03
C SER A 166 0.61 5.19 -15.31
N ILE A 167 1.51 5.35 -16.28
CA ILE A 167 1.20 5.90 -17.61
C ILE A 167 0.23 4.98 -18.37
N LEU A 168 0.50 3.66 -18.42
CA LEU A 168 -0.36 2.69 -19.10
C LEU A 168 -1.76 2.61 -18.46
N THR A 169 -1.86 2.75 -17.14
CA THR A 169 -3.14 2.81 -16.44
C THR A 169 -3.92 4.08 -16.80
N ALA A 170 -3.24 5.23 -16.84
CA ALA A 170 -3.85 6.51 -17.19
C ALA A 170 -4.34 6.55 -18.68
N ASP A 171 -3.66 5.80 -19.55
CA ASP A 171 -4.03 5.61 -20.95
C ASP A 171 -5.12 4.52 -21.15
N LEU A 172 -5.74 4.03 -20.08
CA LEU A 172 -6.75 2.96 -20.05
C LEU A 172 -6.29 1.64 -20.73
N ARG A 173 -4.99 1.37 -20.72
CA ARG A 173 -4.35 0.18 -21.29
C ARG A 173 -3.90 -0.80 -20.19
N SER A 174 -4.73 -1.00 -19.16
CA SER A 174 -4.39 -1.83 -17.98
C SER A 174 -4.06 -3.28 -18.35
N ARG A 175 -4.68 -3.82 -19.41
CA ARG A 175 -4.33 -5.16 -19.93
C ARG A 175 -2.86 -5.29 -20.32
N ALA A 176 -2.24 -4.21 -20.82
CA ALA A 176 -0.85 -4.21 -21.21
C ALA A 176 0.13 -4.30 -20.01
N ILE A 177 -0.32 -3.98 -18.79
CA ILE A 177 0.52 -4.03 -17.59
C ILE A 177 0.74 -5.47 -17.15
N LEU A 178 -0.27 -6.34 -17.31
CA LEU A 178 -0.31 -7.69 -16.76
C LEU A 178 0.91 -8.57 -17.13
N PRO A 179 1.40 -8.62 -18.38
CA PRO A 179 2.59 -9.44 -18.71
C PRO A 179 3.83 -9.04 -17.91
N GLY A 180 4.06 -7.74 -17.70
CA GLY A 180 5.18 -7.25 -16.88
C GLY A 180 5.05 -7.63 -15.41
N SER A 181 3.85 -7.61 -14.86
CA SER A 181 3.61 -7.99 -13.46
C SER A 181 3.66 -9.50 -13.26
N ILE A 182 3.17 -10.29 -14.20
CA ILE A 182 3.34 -11.74 -14.20
C ILE A 182 4.83 -12.10 -14.24
N LEU A 183 5.58 -11.53 -15.20
CA LEU A 183 7.03 -11.70 -15.27
C LEU A 183 7.72 -11.27 -13.96
N GLY A 184 7.29 -10.15 -13.36
CA GLY A 184 7.79 -9.67 -12.08
C GLY A 184 7.53 -10.64 -10.93
N ALA A 185 6.30 -11.16 -10.81
CA ALA A 185 5.89 -12.07 -9.74
C ALA A 185 6.56 -13.46 -9.88
N PHE A 186 6.45 -14.07 -11.04
CA PHE A 186 7.09 -15.39 -11.31
C PHE A 186 8.60 -15.29 -11.32
N GLY A 187 9.17 -14.21 -11.85
CA GLY A 187 10.61 -13.94 -11.79
C GLY A 187 11.12 -13.81 -10.36
N LEU A 188 10.35 -13.16 -9.46
CA LEU A 188 10.70 -13.07 -8.05
C LEU A 188 10.67 -14.45 -7.37
N ILE A 189 9.61 -15.23 -7.60
CA ILE A 189 9.48 -16.59 -7.06
C ILE A 189 10.60 -17.48 -7.62
N GLY A 190 10.81 -17.48 -8.93
CA GLY A 190 11.86 -18.29 -9.59
C GLY A 190 13.27 -17.94 -9.10
N LEU A 191 13.59 -16.64 -8.97
CA LEU A 191 14.87 -16.19 -8.39
C LEU A 191 15.00 -16.57 -6.92
N THR A 192 13.92 -16.57 -6.16
CA THR A 192 13.94 -17.02 -4.76
C THR A 192 14.29 -18.51 -4.68
N PHE A 193 13.65 -19.36 -5.49
CA PHE A 193 13.99 -20.77 -5.55
C PHE A 193 15.40 -21.02 -6.08
N LEU A 194 15.83 -20.28 -7.10
CA LEU A 194 17.20 -20.35 -7.63
C LEU A 194 18.23 -19.94 -6.57
N ALA A 195 17.96 -18.89 -5.81
CA ALA A 195 18.83 -18.44 -4.71
C ALA A 195 18.97 -19.51 -3.62
N ILE A 196 17.87 -20.20 -3.28
CA ILE A 196 17.87 -21.31 -2.33
C ILE A 196 18.69 -22.49 -2.87
N SER A 197 18.46 -22.89 -4.14
CA SER A 197 19.12 -24.02 -4.77
C SER A 197 20.62 -23.81 -4.96
N LEU A 198 21.02 -22.63 -5.37
CA LEU A 198 22.43 -22.26 -5.60
C LEU A 198 23.11 -21.69 -4.35
N ARG A 199 22.43 -21.64 -3.21
CA ARG A 199 22.93 -21.06 -1.94
C ARG A 199 23.49 -19.65 -2.12
N LEU A 200 22.77 -18.80 -2.88
CA LEU A 200 23.23 -17.45 -3.16
C LEU A 200 23.23 -16.60 -1.88
N SER A 201 24.21 -15.69 -1.81
CA SER A 201 24.24 -14.64 -0.79
C SER A 201 23.13 -13.62 -1.02
N VAL A 202 22.91 -12.72 -0.04
CA VAL A 202 21.97 -11.58 -0.17
C VAL A 202 22.32 -10.71 -1.38
N LEU A 203 23.61 -10.48 -1.63
CA LEU A 203 24.09 -9.70 -2.77
C LEU A 203 23.75 -10.41 -4.09
N GLY A 204 24.00 -11.73 -4.17
CA GLY A 204 23.67 -12.52 -5.37
C GLY A 204 22.17 -12.48 -5.70
N LEU A 205 21.31 -12.58 -4.70
CA LEU A 205 19.86 -12.40 -4.89
C LEU A 205 19.51 -10.98 -5.37
N LEU A 206 20.06 -9.94 -4.74
CA LEU A 206 19.77 -8.54 -5.13
C LEU A 206 20.20 -8.26 -6.57
N ILE A 207 21.35 -8.77 -7.01
CA ILE A 207 21.80 -8.64 -8.41
C ILE A 207 20.83 -9.38 -9.36
N GLY A 208 20.42 -10.60 -9.01
CA GLY A 208 19.40 -11.33 -9.79
C GLY A 208 18.07 -10.57 -9.88
N LEU A 209 17.63 -9.94 -8.79
CA LEU A 209 16.44 -9.09 -8.77
C LEU A 209 16.61 -7.82 -9.61
N CYS A 210 17.80 -7.21 -9.63
CA CYS A 210 18.08 -6.09 -10.55
C CYS A 210 17.93 -6.50 -12.00
N PHE A 211 18.46 -7.69 -12.38
CA PHE A 211 18.30 -8.21 -13.72
C PHE A 211 16.83 -8.47 -14.08
N LYS A 212 16.09 -9.14 -13.20
CA LYS A 212 14.62 -9.30 -13.35
C LYS A 212 13.92 -7.96 -13.56
N SER A 213 14.22 -6.95 -12.72
CA SER A 213 13.55 -5.65 -12.80
C SER A 213 13.94 -4.87 -14.05
N LEU A 214 15.16 -5.06 -14.55
CA LEU A 214 15.57 -4.53 -15.85
C LEU A 214 14.77 -5.15 -17.00
N LEU A 215 14.56 -6.47 -17.00
CA LEU A 215 13.73 -7.15 -18.01
C LEU A 215 12.27 -6.64 -17.97
N VAL A 216 11.69 -6.50 -16.78
CA VAL A 216 10.34 -5.95 -16.62
C VAL A 216 10.28 -4.51 -17.13
N LEU A 217 11.28 -3.69 -16.82
CA LEU A 217 11.37 -2.31 -17.31
C LEU A 217 11.48 -2.25 -18.83
N CYS A 218 12.35 -3.06 -19.44
CA CYS A 218 12.48 -3.15 -20.90
C CYS A 218 11.16 -3.54 -21.57
N LEU A 219 10.42 -4.51 -20.99
CA LEU A 219 9.10 -4.89 -21.48
C LEU A 219 8.10 -3.73 -21.43
N ARG A 220 8.07 -2.99 -20.32
CA ARG A 220 7.17 -1.84 -20.17
C ARG A 220 7.54 -0.67 -21.08
N LEU A 221 8.81 -0.41 -21.28
CA LEU A 221 9.28 0.58 -22.25
C LEU A 221 8.92 0.18 -23.68
N TRP A 222 9.04 -1.11 -24.03
CA TRP A 222 8.57 -1.61 -25.31
C TRP A 222 7.07 -1.41 -25.52
N GLN A 223 6.26 -1.60 -24.48
CA GLN A 223 4.81 -1.33 -24.52
C GLN A 223 4.51 0.16 -24.70
N LEU A 224 5.38 1.05 -24.23
CA LEU A 224 5.29 2.50 -24.39
C LEU A 224 6.01 3.04 -25.62
N ARG A 225 6.46 2.18 -26.56
CA ARG A 225 7.26 2.61 -27.73
C ARG A 225 6.57 3.68 -28.61
N SER A 226 5.23 3.71 -28.62
CA SER A 226 4.47 4.75 -29.31
C SER A 226 4.56 6.14 -28.67
N HIS A 227 4.99 6.18 -27.39
CA HIS A 227 5.16 7.40 -26.60
C HIS A 227 6.65 7.73 -26.36
N TRP A 228 7.55 7.21 -27.21
CA TRP A 228 8.97 7.44 -27.01
C TRP A 228 9.30 8.93 -27.08
N PRO A 229 10.12 9.47 -26.16
CA PRO A 229 10.46 10.88 -26.12
C PRO A 229 11.20 11.34 -27.38
N SER A 230 10.81 12.49 -27.90
CA SER A 230 11.52 13.15 -29.01
C SER A 230 12.73 13.92 -28.52
N SER A 231 13.63 14.34 -29.42
CA SER A 231 14.80 15.14 -29.06
C SER A 231 14.46 16.46 -28.34
N ARG A 232 13.23 16.97 -28.52
CA ARG A 232 12.74 18.18 -27.84
C ARG A 232 12.41 17.92 -26.37
N ASP A 233 12.03 16.72 -26.01
CA ASP A 233 11.60 16.34 -24.66
C ASP A 233 12.81 16.20 -23.72
N TRP A 234 14.02 15.94 -24.26
CA TRP A 234 15.28 15.87 -23.52
C TRP A 234 15.90 17.23 -23.17
N ARG A 235 15.21 18.34 -23.46
CA ARG A 235 15.70 19.69 -23.12
C ARG A 235 15.54 19.98 -21.63
N TRP A 236 16.54 20.61 -21.04
CA TRP A 236 16.56 21.01 -19.63
C TRP A 236 15.35 21.87 -19.21
N SER A 237 14.86 22.71 -20.13
CA SER A 237 13.65 23.51 -19.91
C SER A 237 12.41 22.66 -19.69
N GLN A 238 12.25 21.55 -20.41
CA GLN A 238 11.16 20.59 -20.24
C GLN A 238 11.28 19.86 -18.90
N PHE A 239 12.50 19.44 -18.54
CA PHE A 239 12.76 18.80 -17.25
C PHE A 239 12.37 19.70 -16.07
N LYS A 240 12.81 20.97 -16.09
CA LYS A 240 12.42 21.97 -15.09
C LYS A 240 10.90 22.19 -15.04
N ARG A 241 10.22 22.21 -16.19
CA ARG A 241 8.77 22.37 -16.28
C ARG A 241 8.06 21.20 -15.62
N VAL A 242 8.42 19.96 -15.98
CA VAL A 242 7.80 18.73 -15.44
C VAL A 242 8.09 18.60 -13.95
N ALA A 243 9.34 18.79 -13.51
CA ALA A 243 9.71 18.72 -12.10
C ALA A 243 8.94 19.74 -11.24
N ARG A 244 8.74 20.98 -11.76
CA ARG A 244 7.94 22.00 -11.07
C ARG A 244 6.48 21.58 -10.92
N LYS A 245 5.88 20.98 -11.96
CA LYS A 245 4.52 20.44 -11.92
C LYS A 245 4.38 19.22 -10.98
N ALA A 246 5.41 18.37 -10.91
CA ALA A 246 5.44 17.19 -10.06
C ALA A 246 5.70 17.53 -8.57
N ARG A 247 6.29 18.68 -8.24
CA ARG A 247 6.67 19.08 -6.88
C ARG A 247 5.56 18.90 -5.81
N PRO A 248 4.29 19.22 -6.04
CA PRO A 248 3.24 18.99 -5.04
C PRO A 248 3.03 17.50 -4.71
N PHE A 249 3.32 16.62 -5.66
CA PHE A 249 3.18 15.17 -5.51
C PHE A 249 4.39 14.54 -4.82
N PHE A 250 5.55 15.20 -4.87
CA PHE A 250 6.79 14.73 -4.22
C PHE A 250 6.62 14.55 -2.71
N ALA A 251 6.09 15.58 -2.01
CA ALA A 251 5.86 15.50 -0.58
C ALA A 251 4.94 14.33 -0.19
N ASN A 252 3.92 14.08 -1.01
CA ASN A 252 3.02 12.95 -0.81
C ASN A 252 3.73 11.60 -1.03
N SER A 253 4.51 11.45 -2.10
CA SER A 253 5.31 10.24 -2.37
C SER A 253 6.29 9.97 -1.26
N LEU A 254 7.07 10.99 -0.85
CA LEU A 254 8.06 10.88 0.22
C LEU A 254 7.42 10.47 1.55
N THR A 255 6.29 11.08 1.91
CA THR A 255 5.58 10.75 3.15
C THR A 255 5.08 9.30 3.15
N GLN A 256 4.53 8.80 2.04
CA GLN A 256 4.04 7.43 1.95
C GLN A 256 5.16 6.39 1.98
N VAL A 257 6.22 6.61 1.20
CA VAL A 257 7.39 5.72 1.19
C VAL A 257 8.08 5.76 2.55
N GLY A 258 8.24 6.96 3.10
CA GLY A 258 8.82 7.16 4.44
C GLY A 258 8.06 6.39 5.50
N TYR A 259 6.75 6.51 5.55
CA TYR A 259 5.91 5.79 6.53
C TYR A 259 6.11 4.27 6.48
N GLY A 260 6.26 3.70 5.30
CA GLY A 260 6.51 2.26 5.13
C GLY A 260 7.94 1.81 5.43
N LYS A 261 8.93 2.70 5.47
CA LYS A 261 10.36 2.32 5.53
C LYS A 261 11.14 2.93 6.69
N VAL A 262 10.71 4.06 7.25
CA VAL A 262 11.43 4.78 8.30
C VAL A 262 11.68 3.91 9.54
N ALA A 263 10.74 3.08 9.96
CA ALA A 263 10.91 2.18 11.09
C ALA A 263 12.12 1.23 10.91
N ILE A 264 12.26 0.62 9.72
CA ILE A 264 13.38 -0.25 9.37
C ILE A 264 14.70 0.53 9.34
N LEU A 265 14.69 1.75 8.78
CA LEU A 265 15.87 2.61 8.72
C LEU A 265 16.34 3.02 10.11
N CYS A 266 15.44 3.53 10.95
CA CYS A 266 15.76 3.93 12.32
C CYS A 266 16.32 2.75 13.12
N LEU A 267 15.71 1.57 12.98
CA LEU A 267 16.20 0.36 13.64
C LEU A 267 17.58 -0.06 13.12
N GLY A 268 17.83 0.09 11.81
CA GLY A 268 19.13 -0.22 11.21
C GLY A 268 20.27 0.67 11.73
N PHE A 269 19.97 1.90 12.15
CA PHE A 269 20.94 2.78 12.82
C PHE A 269 21.07 2.52 14.32
N ALA A 270 19.98 2.09 14.98
CA ALA A 270 19.91 2.01 16.44
C ALA A 270 20.22 0.60 16.99
N ALA A 271 20.14 -0.47 16.19
CA ALA A 271 20.20 -1.84 16.68
C ALA A 271 20.97 -2.79 15.73
N THR A 272 21.03 -4.07 16.11
CA THR A 272 21.72 -5.11 15.36
C THR A 272 20.94 -5.53 14.10
N LYS A 273 21.65 -6.09 13.11
CA LYS A 273 21.07 -6.65 11.88
C LYS A 273 20.02 -7.73 12.15
N VAL A 274 20.24 -8.51 13.21
CA VAL A 274 19.30 -9.56 13.65
C VAL A 274 17.99 -8.93 14.14
N ALA A 275 18.06 -7.85 14.91
CA ALA A 275 16.88 -7.10 15.36
C ALA A 275 16.10 -6.51 14.19
N VAL A 276 16.81 -5.96 13.19
CA VAL A 276 16.19 -5.50 11.92
C VAL A 276 15.47 -6.65 11.22
N GLY A 277 16.10 -7.84 11.17
CA GLY A 277 15.50 -9.03 10.57
C GLY A 277 14.24 -9.52 11.27
N TRP A 278 14.22 -9.54 12.60
CA TRP A 278 13.01 -9.88 13.37
C TRP A 278 11.88 -8.89 13.12
N PHE A 279 12.19 -7.60 13.15
CA PHE A 279 11.20 -6.55 12.87
C PHE A 279 10.69 -6.63 11.43
N ALA A 280 11.59 -6.76 10.46
CA ALA A 280 11.22 -6.83 9.05
C ALA A 280 10.36 -8.06 8.72
N ALA A 281 10.65 -9.22 9.33
CA ALA A 281 9.85 -10.43 9.20
C ALA A 281 8.44 -10.24 9.79
N ALA A 282 8.34 -9.70 11.01
CA ALA A 282 7.07 -9.38 11.64
C ALA A 282 6.25 -8.38 10.82
N TYR A 283 6.91 -7.34 10.31
CA TYR A 283 6.30 -6.34 9.43
C TYR A 283 5.77 -6.96 8.14
N THR A 284 6.56 -7.81 7.46
CA THR A 284 6.17 -8.48 6.21
C THR A 284 4.93 -9.34 6.39
N ILE A 285 4.84 -10.11 7.49
CA ILE A 285 3.67 -10.93 7.80
C ILE A 285 2.44 -10.05 8.04
N SER A 286 2.59 -9.00 8.83
CA SER A 286 1.49 -8.10 9.20
C SER A 286 1.01 -7.23 8.05
N ASP A 287 1.84 -6.97 7.02
CA ASP A 287 1.51 -6.10 5.88
C ASP A 287 0.63 -6.78 4.82
N VAL A 288 0.45 -8.09 4.89
CA VAL A 288 -0.39 -8.85 3.94
C VAL A 288 -1.85 -8.43 4.02
N ILE A 289 -2.39 -8.34 5.23
CA ILE A 289 -3.81 -8.07 5.47
C ILE A 289 -4.24 -6.64 5.04
N PRO A 290 -3.50 -5.58 5.36
CA PRO A 290 -3.84 -4.22 4.94
C PRO A 290 -4.01 -4.03 3.44
N GLN A 291 -3.32 -4.82 2.61
CA GLN A 291 -3.39 -4.71 1.16
C GLN A 291 -4.82 -4.95 0.63
N TRP A 292 -5.58 -5.85 1.27
CA TRP A 292 -6.98 -6.12 0.92
C TRP A 292 -7.87 -4.90 1.22
N SER A 293 -7.59 -4.19 2.31
CA SER A 293 -8.33 -2.98 2.67
C SER A 293 -8.12 -1.85 1.66
N TYR A 294 -6.89 -1.67 1.18
CA TYR A 294 -6.61 -0.68 0.13
C TYR A 294 -7.33 -1.00 -1.19
N ALA A 295 -7.35 -2.28 -1.56
CA ALA A 295 -8.04 -2.74 -2.75
C ALA A 295 -9.56 -2.52 -2.64
N LEU A 296 -10.17 -2.91 -1.51
CA LEU A 296 -11.60 -2.69 -1.23
C LEU A 296 -11.95 -1.19 -1.23
N SER A 297 -11.11 -0.37 -0.59
CA SER A 297 -11.31 1.08 -0.55
C SER A 297 -11.28 1.72 -1.94
N GLY A 298 -10.40 1.24 -2.82
CA GLY A 298 -10.35 1.66 -4.22
C GLY A 298 -11.63 1.33 -4.98
N ALA A 299 -12.21 0.15 -4.75
CA ALA A 299 -13.48 -0.26 -5.37
C ALA A 299 -14.68 0.54 -4.85
N LEU A 300 -14.69 0.90 -3.57
CA LEU A 300 -15.77 1.65 -2.94
C LEU A 300 -15.69 3.16 -3.16
N LEU A 301 -14.55 3.69 -3.55
CA LEU A 301 -14.31 5.11 -3.71
C LEU A 301 -15.34 5.80 -4.65
N PRO A 302 -15.65 5.27 -5.86
CA PRO A 302 -16.64 5.88 -6.72
C PRO A 302 -18.04 5.93 -6.11
N LEU A 303 -18.43 4.88 -5.38
CA LEU A 303 -19.74 4.80 -4.73
C LEU A 303 -19.86 5.85 -3.62
N TRP A 304 -18.85 5.96 -2.75
CA TRP A 304 -18.83 6.98 -1.69
C TRP A 304 -18.82 8.40 -2.25
N THR A 305 -18.06 8.64 -3.32
CA THR A 305 -18.02 9.95 -3.97
C THR A 305 -19.40 10.33 -4.51
N ARG A 306 -20.08 9.41 -5.22
CA ARG A 306 -21.44 9.64 -5.73
C ARG A 306 -22.46 9.92 -4.62
N LEU A 307 -22.45 9.13 -3.54
CA LEU A 307 -23.35 9.35 -2.40
C LEU A 307 -23.09 10.69 -1.72
N PHE A 308 -21.83 11.08 -1.58
CA PHE A 308 -21.45 12.36 -0.99
C PHE A 308 -21.88 13.55 -1.87
N GLU A 309 -21.63 13.49 -3.18
CA GLU A 309 -22.01 14.53 -4.15
C GLU A 309 -23.54 14.64 -4.29
N ALA A 310 -24.28 13.54 -4.16
CA ALA A 310 -25.73 13.52 -4.13
C ALA A 310 -26.35 14.01 -2.83
N GLY A 311 -25.54 14.37 -1.81
CA GLY A 311 -26.02 14.81 -0.51
C GLY A 311 -26.63 13.68 0.35
N ARG A 312 -26.54 12.40 -0.07
CA ARG A 312 -27.09 11.21 0.64
C ARG A 312 -26.14 10.76 1.77
N CYS A 313 -25.80 11.68 2.66
CA CYS A 313 -24.81 11.47 3.71
C CYS A 313 -25.22 10.36 4.70
N GLU A 314 -26.51 10.22 5.04
CA GLU A 314 -26.97 9.16 5.95
C GLU A 314 -26.74 7.75 5.39
N GLU A 315 -27.04 7.54 4.11
CA GLU A 315 -26.83 6.26 3.45
C GLU A 315 -25.33 5.92 3.34
N MET A 316 -24.51 6.94 3.00
CA MET A 316 -23.07 6.81 2.99
C MET A 316 -22.51 6.42 4.36
N LEU A 317 -23.03 6.99 5.47
CA LEU A 317 -22.62 6.67 6.82
C LEU A 317 -23.05 5.26 7.23
N LYS A 318 -24.29 4.86 6.91
CA LYS A 318 -24.81 3.50 7.17
C LYS A 318 -23.96 2.45 6.42
N LEU A 319 -23.68 2.70 5.13
CA LEU A 319 -22.85 1.81 4.33
C LEU A 319 -21.41 1.74 4.88
N ARG A 320 -20.82 2.89 5.23
CA ARG A 320 -19.49 2.94 5.85
C ARG A 320 -19.45 2.12 7.13
N GLN A 321 -20.45 2.27 8.01
CA GLN A 321 -20.48 1.57 9.29
C GLN A 321 -20.58 0.06 9.09
N ARG A 322 -21.48 -0.42 8.23
CA ARG A 322 -21.63 -1.84 7.91
C ARG A 322 -20.34 -2.45 7.36
N LEU A 323 -19.70 -1.77 6.44
CA LEU A 323 -18.43 -2.24 5.84
C LEU A 323 -17.29 -2.22 6.85
N LEU A 324 -17.23 -1.21 7.72
CA LEU A 324 -16.24 -1.12 8.80
C LEU A 324 -16.41 -2.30 9.78
N ASP A 325 -17.64 -2.60 10.19
CA ASP A 325 -17.95 -3.75 11.04
C ASP A 325 -17.52 -5.08 10.37
N ALA A 326 -17.84 -5.26 9.08
CA ALA A 326 -17.46 -6.45 8.33
C ALA A 326 -15.93 -6.64 8.23
N ILE A 327 -15.20 -5.56 7.95
CA ILE A 327 -13.74 -5.57 7.86
C ILE A 327 -13.12 -5.91 9.22
N LEU A 328 -13.61 -5.32 10.30
CA LEU A 328 -13.14 -5.60 11.65
C LEU A 328 -13.45 -7.03 12.07
N PHE A 329 -14.65 -7.55 11.74
CA PHE A 329 -15.00 -8.95 11.97
C PHE A 329 -14.01 -9.92 11.34
N ALA A 330 -13.55 -9.63 10.14
CA ALA A 330 -12.56 -10.45 9.44
C ALA A 330 -11.13 -10.27 9.98
N THR A 331 -10.76 -9.06 10.41
CA THR A 331 -9.35 -8.72 10.70
C THR A 331 -8.97 -9.00 12.15
N ILE A 332 -9.89 -8.83 13.10
CA ILE A 332 -9.64 -9.04 14.53
C ILE A 332 -9.17 -10.48 14.84
N PRO A 333 -9.84 -11.56 14.33
CA PRO A 333 -9.37 -12.91 14.60
C PRO A 333 -7.98 -13.19 14.03
N ILE A 334 -7.61 -12.59 12.91
CA ILE A 334 -6.25 -12.72 12.33
C ILE A 334 -5.22 -12.06 13.24
N TRP A 335 -5.50 -10.85 13.72
CA TRP A 335 -4.65 -10.18 14.70
C TRP A 335 -4.43 -11.02 15.96
N ILE A 336 -5.51 -11.51 16.58
CA ILE A 336 -5.43 -12.33 17.80
C ILE A 336 -4.65 -13.61 17.55
N THR A 337 -4.91 -14.30 16.44
CA THR A 337 -4.16 -15.49 16.05
C THR A 337 -2.66 -15.19 15.95
N LEU A 338 -2.27 -14.14 15.23
CA LEU A 338 -0.87 -13.74 15.11
C LEU A 338 -0.25 -13.32 16.45
N ALA A 339 -1.01 -12.65 17.31
CA ALA A 339 -0.52 -12.19 18.61
C ALA A 339 -0.36 -13.34 19.61
N VAL A 340 -1.32 -14.24 19.71
CA VAL A 340 -1.30 -15.38 20.66
C VAL A 340 -0.29 -16.42 20.21
N PHE A 341 -0.32 -16.81 18.93
CA PHE A 341 0.56 -17.84 18.36
C PHE A 341 1.86 -17.27 17.80
N ALA A 342 2.28 -16.07 18.20
CA ALA A 342 3.50 -15.45 17.72
C ALA A 342 4.76 -16.34 17.85
N PRO A 343 5.00 -17.09 18.96
CA PRO A 343 6.14 -17.98 19.05
C PRO A 343 6.08 -19.13 18.04
N GLN A 344 4.91 -19.73 17.82
CA GLN A 344 4.71 -20.82 16.87
C GLN A 344 4.88 -20.35 15.43
N VAL A 345 4.31 -19.19 15.09
CA VAL A 345 4.48 -18.54 13.79
C VAL A 345 5.95 -18.19 13.56
N SER A 346 6.64 -17.65 14.57
CA SER A 346 8.08 -17.36 14.45
C SER A 346 8.90 -18.64 14.26
N ASN A 347 8.54 -19.75 14.91
CA ASN A 347 9.20 -21.04 14.73
C ASN A 347 8.99 -21.61 13.32
N LEU A 348 7.82 -21.38 12.68
CA LEU A 348 7.61 -21.75 11.27
C LEU A 348 8.56 -21.03 10.31
N LEU A 349 8.96 -19.81 10.64
CA LEU A 349 9.97 -19.06 9.87
C LEU A 349 11.38 -19.59 10.11
N GLY A 350 11.60 -20.28 11.24
CA GLY A 350 12.84 -20.87 11.67
C GLY A 350 13.11 -20.60 13.15
N PRO A 351 13.83 -21.51 13.86
CA PRO A 351 14.09 -21.39 15.32
C PRO A 351 14.76 -20.06 15.70
N GLN A 352 15.58 -19.51 14.83
CA GLN A 352 16.29 -18.24 15.01
C GLN A 352 15.36 -16.99 15.03
N TYR A 353 14.07 -17.15 14.67
CA TYR A 353 13.05 -16.10 14.75
C TYR A 353 12.25 -16.14 16.06
N ILE A 354 12.35 -17.21 16.86
CA ILE A 354 11.64 -17.35 18.14
C ILE A 354 11.90 -16.16 19.09
N PRO A 355 13.16 -15.66 19.25
CA PRO A 355 13.42 -14.49 20.07
C PRO A 355 12.74 -13.21 19.55
N GLY A 356 12.36 -13.18 18.28
CA GLY A 356 11.59 -12.10 17.66
C GLY A 356 10.06 -12.20 17.86
N ALA A 357 9.54 -13.26 18.47
CA ALA A 357 8.10 -13.44 18.71
C ALA A 357 7.43 -12.26 19.46
N PRO A 358 8.06 -11.61 20.47
CA PRO A 358 7.49 -10.41 21.08
C PRO A 358 7.28 -9.27 20.10
N VAL A 359 8.17 -9.12 19.10
CA VAL A 359 8.04 -8.12 18.05
C VAL A 359 6.80 -8.42 17.20
N LEU A 360 6.64 -9.68 16.76
CA LEU A 360 5.48 -10.10 15.98
C LEU A 360 4.17 -9.89 16.76
N ARG A 361 4.16 -10.20 18.06
CA ARG A 361 2.99 -9.99 18.93
C ARG A 361 2.53 -8.55 18.96
N ILE A 362 3.45 -7.59 19.04
CA ILE A 362 3.15 -6.15 19.05
C ILE A 362 2.74 -5.68 17.67
N VAL A 363 3.54 -6.01 16.65
CA VAL A 363 3.30 -5.57 15.26
C VAL A 363 2.05 -6.19 14.67
N ALA A 364 1.58 -7.35 15.15
CA ALA A 364 0.32 -7.96 14.74
C ALA A 364 -0.89 -7.01 14.88
N LEU A 365 -0.92 -6.12 15.89
CA LEU A 365 -1.97 -5.12 16.06
C LEU A 365 -2.08 -4.17 14.85
N ARG A 366 -1.00 -3.99 14.12
CA ARG A 366 -0.98 -3.23 12.88
C ARG A 366 -1.93 -3.79 11.83
N CYS A 367 -2.22 -5.10 11.85
CA CYS A 367 -3.22 -5.68 10.93
C CYS A 367 -4.56 -4.95 11.02
N VAL A 368 -5.02 -4.64 12.23
CA VAL A 368 -6.27 -3.89 12.45
C VAL A 368 -6.10 -2.40 12.11
N LEU A 369 -5.05 -1.77 12.65
CA LEU A 369 -4.85 -0.33 12.48
C LEU A 369 -4.63 0.06 11.02
N SER A 370 -3.86 -0.72 10.27
CA SER A 370 -3.61 -0.43 8.84
C SER A 370 -4.81 -0.72 7.96
N VAL A 371 -5.70 -1.65 8.35
CA VAL A 371 -6.97 -1.86 7.66
C VAL A 371 -7.89 -0.64 7.87
N LEU A 372 -7.90 -0.07 9.07
CA LEU A 372 -8.60 1.19 9.36
C LEU A 372 -8.02 2.36 8.55
N ASP A 373 -6.67 2.46 8.41
CA ASP A 373 -6.03 3.46 7.53
C ASP A 373 -6.49 3.31 6.08
N GLY A 374 -6.47 2.10 5.54
CA GLY A 374 -6.94 1.83 4.19
C GLY A 374 -8.39 2.27 3.99
N PHE A 375 -9.26 1.93 4.92
CA PHE A 375 -10.68 2.19 4.81
C PHE A 375 -11.05 3.66 5.07
N LEU A 376 -10.61 4.24 6.19
CA LEU A 376 -10.93 5.62 6.56
C LEU A 376 -10.08 6.64 5.79
N GLY A 377 -8.78 6.38 5.66
CA GLY A 377 -7.84 7.30 5.04
C GLY A 377 -7.87 7.26 3.53
N HIS A 378 -7.61 6.09 2.93
CA HIS A 378 -7.51 5.96 1.46
C HIS A 378 -8.87 5.91 0.77
N GLY A 379 -9.89 5.39 1.42
CA GLY A 379 -11.25 5.34 0.87
C GLY A 379 -12.06 6.57 1.26
N PHE A 380 -12.50 6.62 2.51
CA PHE A 380 -13.53 7.55 2.94
C PHE A 380 -13.09 9.03 2.90
N LEU A 381 -11.92 9.41 3.48
CA LEU A 381 -11.45 10.79 3.47
C LEU A 381 -11.14 11.32 2.05
N VAL A 382 -10.77 10.43 1.14
CA VAL A 382 -10.58 10.79 -0.27
C VAL A 382 -11.92 11.07 -0.94
N ALA A 383 -12.94 10.23 -0.71
CA ALA A 383 -14.28 10.39 -1.25
C ALA A 383 -14.95 11.73 -0.83
N VAL A 384 -14.75 12.14 0.44
CA VAL A 384 -15.28 13.41 0.96
C VAL A 384 -14.37 14.62 0.69
N ASN A 385 -13.42 14.49 -0.25
CA ASN A 385 -12.49 15.55 -0.69
C ASN A 385 -11.60 16.14 0.42
N ARG A 386 -11.20 15.32 1.41
CA ARG A 386 -10.31 15.71 2.52
C ARG A 386 -8.88 15.15 2.38
N VAL A 387 -8.42 15.03 1.13
CA VAL A 387 -7.09 14.49 0.80
C VAL A 387 -5.95 15.28 1.47
N GLY A 388 -6.06 16.61 1.52
CA GLY A 388 -5.05 17.46 2.15
C GLY A 388 -4.95 17.27 3.67
N GLU A 389 -6.06 17.06 4.36
CA GLU A 389 -6.10 16.80 5.81
C GLU A 389 -5.52 15.40 6.10
N ARG A 390 -5.90 14.41 5.31
CA ARG A 390 -5.32 13.07 5.36
C ARG A 390 -3.79 13.11 5.21
N GLN A 391 -3.28 13.85 4.23
CA GLN A 391 -1.84 13.96 3.98
C GLN A 391 -1.10 14.62 5.17
N LYS A 392 -1.68 15.64 5.78
CA LYS A 392 -1.12 16.28 6.97
C LYS A 392 -1.11 15.31 8.17
N ALA A 393 -2.15 14.50 8.34
CA ALA A 393 -2.21 13.48 9.40
C ALA A 393 -1.11 12.43 9.20
N LEU A 394 -0.94 11.92 7.97
CA LEU A 394 0.11 10.95 7.64
C LEU A 394 1.52 11.54 7.88
N ALA A 395 1.75 12.79 7.50
CA ALA A 395 3.04 13.46 7.72
C ALA A 395 3.35 13.63 9.22
N ARG A 396 2.37 14.01 10.05
CA ARG A 396 2.56 14.10 11.52
C ARG A 396 2.86 12.72 12.12
N SER A 397 2.11 11.70 11.72
CA SER A 397 2.35 10.33 12.19
C SER A 397 3.70 9.78 11.73
N LEU A 398 4.20 10.17 10.54
CA LEU A 398 5.56 9.85 10.10
C LEU A 398 6.61 10.46 11.03
N VAL A 399 6.44 11.69 11.47
CA VAL A 399 7.36 12.33 12.43
C VAL A 399 7.32 11.60 13.78
N VAL A 400 6.11 11.27 14.26
CA VAL A 400 5.93 10.47 15.49
C VAL A 400 6.66 9.12 15.36
N LEU A 401 6.46 8.42 14.23
CA LEU A 401 7.13 7.15 13.94
C LEU A 401 8.65 7.29 13.97
N ALA A 402 9.20 8.29 13.30
CA ALA A 402 10.65 8.49 13.22
C ALA A 402 11.25 8.77 14.61
N VAL A 403 10.68 9.72 15.35
CA VAL A 403 11.15 10.11 16.67
C VAL A 403 11.08 8.95 17.66
N LEU A 404 9.93 8.27 17.75
CA LEU A 404 9.75 7.15 18.65
C LEU A 404 10.58 5.94 18.23
N SER A 405 10.76 5.68 16.93
CA SER A 405 11.59 4.58 16.44
C SER A 405 13.06 4.76 16.81
N LEU A 406 13.58 5.99 16.75
CA LEU A 406 14.94 6.28 17.21
C LEU A 406 15.06 6.14 18.73
N ALA A 407 14.15 6.75 19.49
CA ALA A 407 14.18 6.74 20.95
C ALA A 407 14.00 5.32 21.54
N PHE A 408 12.97 4.60 21.10
CA PHE A 408 12.65 3.27 21.59
C PHE A 408 13.53 2.19 20.95
N GLY A 409 13.94 2.39 19.69
CA GLY A 409 14.87 1.49 19.01
C GLY A 409 16.23 1.42 19.69
N ALA A 410 16.77 2.57 20.12
CA ALA A 410 18.01 2.62 20.86
C ALA A 410 17.92 1.92 22.23
N ARG A 411 16.76 1.97 22.90
CA ARG A 411 16.59 1.43 24.25
C ARG A 411 16.10 -0.02 24.29
N TRP A 412 15.16 -0.39 23.42
CA TRP A 412 14.48 -1.69 23.42
C TRP A 412 14.61 -2.45 22.08
N GLY A 413 15.47 -1.97 21.16
CA GLY A 413 15.71 -2.62 19.87
C GLY A 413 14.43 -2.78 19.04
N ALA A 414 14.27 -3.97 18.45
CA ALA A 414 13.14 -4.29 17.58
C ALA A 414 11.77 -4.18 18.26
N VAL A 415 11.68 -4.54 19.55
CA VAL A 415 10.45 -4.43 20.36
C VAL A 415 10.05 -2.97 20.52
N GLY A 416 11.01 -2.09 20.77
CA GLY A 416 10.78 -0.65 20.89
C GLY A 416 10.25 -0.04 19.59
N VAL A 417 10.83 -0.43 18.46
CA VAL A 417 10.34 0.03 17.13
C VAL A 417 8.95 -0.54 16.82
N GLY A 418 8.65 -1.76 17.28
CA GLY A 418 7.30 -2.33 17.22
C GLY A 418 6.28 -1.45 17.94
N PHE A 419 6.56 -1.01 19.16
CA PHE A 419 5.71 -0.06 19.90
C PHE A 419 5.60 1.30 19.19
N ALA A 420 6.73 1.84 18.70
CA ALA A 420 6.75 3.10 17.97
C ALA A 420 5.81 3.06 16.74
N LEU A 421 5.82 1.96 16.00
CA LEU A 421 4.97 1.75 14.84
C LEU A 421 3.48 1.71 15.22
N VAL A 422 3.12 0.94 16.25
CA VAL A 422 1.73 0.82 16.73
C VAL A 422 1.22 2.17 17.27
N ILE A 423 2.02 2.90 18.04
CA ILE A 423 1.67 4.22 18.56
C ILE A 423 1.45 5.21 17.38
N SER A 424 2.33 5.15 16.38
CA SER A 424 2.19 6.00 15.19
C SER A 424 0.93 5.69 14.39
N ASP A 425 0.63 4.40 14.15
CA ASP A 425 -0.59 3.96 13.47
C ASP A 425 -1.84 4.37 14.27
N LEU A 426 -1.82 4.22 15.60
CA LEU A 426 -2.90 4.66 16.47
C LEU A 426 -3.09 6.19 16.39
N SER A 427 -1.98 6.96 16.44
CA SER A 427 -2.03 8.41 16.25
C SER A 427 -2.65 8.80 14.91
N LEU A 428 -2.34 8.07 13.83
CA LEU A 428 -2.91 8.29 12.51
C LEU A 428 -4.42 8.07 12.51
N ILE A 429 -4.88 6.95 13.08
CA ILE A 429 -6.31 6.64 13.16
C ILE A 429 -7.06 7.64 14.02
N LEU A 430 -6.52 8.05 15.17
CA LEU A 430 -7.12 9.07 16.01
C LEU A 430 -7.28 10.41 15.28
N GLN A 431 -6.29 10.80 14.46
CA GLN A 431 -6.39 12.00 13.62
C GLN A 431 -7.50 11.86 12.57
N TYR A 432 -7.65 10.70 11.91
CA TYR A 432 -8.74 10.47 10.96
C TYR A 432 -10.12 10.52 11.62
N LEU A 433 -10.25 9.95 12.81
CA LEU A 433 -11.49 10.01 13.58
C LEU A 433 -11.83 11.44 14.01
N TRP A 434 -10.81 12.21 14.41
CA TRP A 434 -11.00 13.62 14.72
C TRP A 434 -11.43 14.42 13.49
N ILE A 435 -10.82 14.20 12.31
CA ILE A 435 -11.20 14.84 11.06
C ILE A 435 -12.65 14.50 10.70
N THR A 436 -13.03 13.22 10.74
CA THR A 436 -14.39 12.76 10.42
C THR A 436 -15.43 13.32 11.41
N ALA A 437 -15.10 13.38 12.71
CA ALA A 437 -15.96 13.95 13.72
C ALA A 437 -16.18 15.47 13.53
N ARG A 438 -15.13 16.20 13.12
CA ARG A 438 -15.19 17.65 12.87
C ARG A 438 -16.08 18.02 11.69
N ILE A 439 -16.22 17.16 10.71
CA ILE A 439 -17.09 17.36 9.55
C ILE A 439 -18.50 16.78 9.75
N GLY A 440 -18.85 16.36 10.98
CA GLY A 440 -20.16 15.79 11.30
C GLY A 440 -20.36 14.33 10.90
N LEU A 441 -19.33 13.66 10.36
CA LEU A 441 -19.38 12.29 9.88
C LEU A 441 -18.76 11.32 10.91
N ARG A 442 -19.29 11.27 12.13
CA ARG A 442 -18.74 10.45 13.24
C ARG A 442 -18.82 8.95 12.96
N VAL A 443 -17.89 8.20 13.53
CA VAL A 443 -17.90 6.72 13.54
C VAL A 443 -18.63 6.25 14.80
N GLU A 444 -19.49 5.27 14.67
CA GLU A 444 -20.24 4.68 15.79
C GLU A 444 -19.43 3.52 16.41
N TRP A 445 -18.82 3.77 17.57
CA TRP A 445 -18.00 2.80 18.28
C TRP A 445 -18.78 1.63 18.93
N PRO A 446 -20.03 1.79 19.41
CA PRO A 446 -20.76 0.69 20.03
C PRO A 446 -20.99 -0.50 19.13
N SER A 447 -20.91 -0.31 17.81
CA SER A 447 -21.03 -1.41 16.85
C SER A 447 -19.86 -2.40 16.90
N MET A 448 -18.69 -1.96 17.39
CA MET A 448 -17.48 -2.78 17.49
C MET A 448 -17.44 -3.65 18.75
N ALA A 449 -18.27 -3.37 19.75
CA ALA A 449 -18.27 -4.09 21.02
C ALA A 449 -18.42 -5.61 20.87
N PRO A 450 -19.33 -6.15 20.04
CA PRO A 450 -19.47 -7.59 19.85
C PRO A 450 -18.18 -8.26 19.35
N SER A 451 -17.46 -7.60 18.42
CA SER A 451 -16.20 -8.12 17.88
C SER A 451 -15.10 -8.16 18.93
N LEU A 452 -15.03 -7.15 19.81
CA LEU A 452 -14.06 -7.09 20.90
C LEU A 452 -14.37 -8.13 21.98
N ILE A 453 -15.63 -8.36 22.28
CA ILE A 453 -16.05 -9.41 23.22
C ILE A 453 -15.71 -10.79 22.64
N ALA A 454 -16.06 -11.06 21.39
CA ALA A 454 -15.72 -12.30 20.69
C ALA A 454 -14.19 -12.51 20.64
N ALA A 455 -13.42 -11.44 20.45
CA ALA A 455 -11.97 -11.45 20.50
C ALA A 455 -11.42 -11.88 21.87
N GLY A 456 -12.02 -11.39 22.94
CA GLY A 456 -11.70 -11.82 24.31
C GLY A 456 -11.92 -13.31 24.54
N PHE A 457 -13.07 -13.86 24.12
CA PHE A 457 -13.36 -15.29 24.19
C PHE A 457 -12.38 -16.12 23.33
N MET A 458 -12.08 -15.66 22.14
CA MET A 458 -11.09 -16.27 21.25
C MET A 458 -9.71 -16.35 21.92
N ALA A 459 -9.24 -15.23 22.49
CA ALA A 459 -7.95 -15.18 23.17
C ALA A 459 -7.94 -16.09 24.42
N ALA A 460 -8.99 -16.09 25.21
CA ALA A 460 -9.15 -16.96 26.36
C ALA A 460 -9.12 -18.45 25.97
N CYS A 461 -9.84 -18.84 24.90
CA CYS A 461 -9.79 -20.19 24.35
C CYS A 461 -8.40 -20.57 23.86
N ALA A 462 -7.74 -19.68 23.09
CA ALA A 462 -6.43 -19.93 22.53
C ALA A 462 -5.34 -20.09 23.63
N LEU A 463 -5.47 -19.37 24.75
CA LEU A 463 -4.56 -19.45 25.89
C LEU A 463 -4.91 -20.60 26.85
N GLY A 464 -6.20 -20.89 27.05
CA GLY A 464 -6.69 -21.87 28.01
C GLY A 464 -6.52 -23.33 27.57
N VAL A 465 -6.46 -23.61 26.28
CA VAL A 465 -6.20 -24.95 25.76
C VAL A 465 -4.70 -25.24 25.82
N SER A 466 -4.19 -25.66 26.97
CA SER A 466 -2.83 -26.14 27.19
C SER A 466 -2.77 -27.65 26.95
N GLY A 467 -1.96 -28.10 25.98
CA GLY A 467 -1.76 -29.53 25.70
C GLY A 467 -0.98 -29.72 24.40
N ASP A 468 -0.57 -30.95 24.13
CA ASP A 468 0.18 -31.37 22.92
C ASP A 468 -0.63 -31.26 21.60
N ILE A 469 -1.74 -30.54 21.64
CA ILE A 469 -2.60 -30.31 20.50
C ILE A 469 -1.85 -29.40 19.50
N ASN A 470 -1.82 -29.82 18.22
CA ASN A 470 -1.24 -29.04 17.15
C ASN A 470 -1.77 -27.59 17.17
N PHE A 471 -0.85 -26.60 17.20
CA PHE A 471 -1.21 -25.18 17.29
C PHE A 471 -2.18 -24.74 16.17
N ILE A 472 -2.14 -25.39 15.01
CA ILE A 472 -3.07 -25.11 13.90
C ILE A 472 -4.51 -25.47 14.32
N LEU A 473 -4.71 -26.64 14.94
CA LEU A 473 -6.02 -27.05 15.46
C LEU A 473 -6.52 -26.11 16.55
N ARG A 474 -5.62 -25.65 17.43
CA ARG A 474 -5.93 -24.65 18.46
C ARG A 474 -6.34 -23.32 17.86
N ALA A 475 -5.64 -22.87 16.80
CA ALA A 475 -5.99 -21.65 16.08
C ALA A 475 -7.37 -21.77 15.41
N PHE A 476 -7.66 -22.91 14.75
CA PHE A 476 -8.98 -23.16 14.18
C PHE A 476 -10.09 -23.20 15.24
N ALA A 477 -9.85 -23.87 16.36
CA ALA A 477 -10.82 -23.90 17.47
C ALA A 477 -11.08 -22.51 18.04
N ALA A 478 -10.04 -21.70 18.24
CA ALA A 478 -10.18 -20.33 18.72
C ALA A 478 -10.95 -19.44 17.71
N VAL A 479 -10.71 -19.58 16.41
CA VAL A 479 -11.46 -18.88 15.36
C VAL A 479 -12.92 -19.37 15.33
N ALA A 480 -13.18 -20.66 15.52
CA ALA A 480 -14.55 -21.20 15.60
C ALA A 480 -15.32 -20.61 16.79
N VAL A 481 -14.67 -20.48 17.96
CA VAL A 481 -15.24 -19.81 19.15
C VAL A 481 -15.54 -18.33 18.83
N TYR A 482 -14.63 -17.62 18.18
CA TYR A 482 -14.86 -16.24 17.75
C TYR A 482 -16.12 -16.12 16.88
N ILE A 483 -16.22 -16.96 15.86
CA ILE A 483 -17.38 -16.96 14.95
C ILE A 483 -18.66 -17.32 15.69
N ALA A 484 -18.64 -18.32 16.58
CA ALA A 484 -19.80 -18.73 17.37
C ALA A 484 -20.30 -17.57 18.27
N VAL A 485 -19.40 -16.94 19.01
CA VAL A 485 -19.76 -15.80 19.89
C VAL A 485 -20.28 -14.63 19.05
N LEU A 486 -19.67 -14.36 17.90
CA LEU A 486 -20.09 -13.29 17.01
C LEU A 486 -21.49 -13.55 16.43
N LEU A 487 -21.80 -14.81 16.04
CA LEU A 487 -23.12 -15.22 15.57
C LEU A 487 -24.20 -15.05 16.66
N VAL A 488 -23.88 -15.29 17.91
CA VAL A 488 -24.79 -15.09 19.03
C VAL A 488 -25.03 -13.59 19.28
N LEU A 489 -23.95 -12.78 19.31
CA LEU A 489 -24.04 -11.37 19.69
C LEU A 489 -24.48 -10.45 18.55
N SER A 490 -24.31 -10.85 17.29
CA SER A 490 -24.45 -9.98 16.11
C SER A 490 -25.24 -10.61 14.98
N ARG A 491 -26.10 -11.58 15.25
CA ARG A 491 -26.88 -12.34 14.25
C ARG A 491 -27.60 -11.42 13.25
N GLU A 492 -28.32 -10.44 13.74
CA GLU A 492 -29.08 -9.51 12.88
C GLU A 492 -28.17 -8.66 11.97
N ARG A 493 -27.01 -8.25 12.48
CA ARG A 493 -26.03 -7.46 11.71
C ARG A 493 -25.36 -8.29 10.62
N LEU A 494 -25.04 -9.56 10.91
CA LEU A 494 -24.44 -10.48 9.93
C LEU A 494 -25.43 -10.84 8.82
N LEU A 495 -26.71 -11.02 9.14
CA LEU A 495 -27.76 -11.24 8.14
C LEU A 495 -27.94 -10.00 7.24
N GLY A 496 -27.92 -8.80 7.83
CA GLY A 496 -27.93 -7.54 7.08
C GLY A 496 -26.72 -7.33 6.17
N LEU A 497 -25.52 -7.78 6.57
CA LEU A 497 -24.33 -7.78 5.73
C LEU A 497 -24.48 -8.71 4.52
N GLY A 498 -25.03 -9.90 4.71
CA GLY A 498 -25.30 -10.85 3.63
C GLY A 498 -26.28 -10.30 2.58
N GLN A 499 -27.27 -9.54 3.00
CA GLN A 499 -28.21 -8.85 2.11
C GLN A 499 -27.51 -7.70 1.35
N THR A 500 -26.76 -6.86 2.07
CA THR A 500 -26.01 -5.74 1.43
C THR A 500 -24.99 -6.24 0.42
N LEU A 501 -24.27 -7.33 0.69
CA LEU A 501 -23.35 -7.94 -0.25
C LEU A 501 -24.07 -8.51 -1.49
N ARG A 502 -25.23 -9.12 -1.30
CA ARG A 502 -26.08 -9.58 -2.43
C ARG A 502 -26.57 -8.41 -3.28
N GLU A 503 -27.01 -7.32 -2.66
CA GLU A 503 -27.43 -6.10 -3.36
C GLU A 503 -26.29 -5.40 -4.10
N CYS A 504 -25.05 -5.49 -3.56
CA CYS A 504 -23.86 -4.94 -4.25
C CYS A 504 -23.32 -5.83 -5.39
N ILE A 505 -23.64 -7.14 -5.38
CA ILE A 505 -23.16 -8.13 -6.36
C ILE A 505 -24.23 -8.45 -7.40
N ALA A 506 -25.50 -8.24 -7.07
CA ALA A 506 -26.58 -8.39 -8.04
C ALA A 506 -26.49 -7.30 -9.12
N PRO A 507 -26.47 -7.67 -10.43
CA PRO A 507 -26.32 -6.75 -11.55
C PRO A 507 -27.47 -5.77 -11.68
#